data_aee4c3235d4b34b60d92566185faa785
#
_entry.id   aee4c3235d4b34b60d92566185faa785
#
_cell.length_a   1.000
_cell.length_b   1.000
_cell.length_c   1.000
_cell.angle_alpha   90.00
_cell.angle_beta   90.00
_cell.angle_gamma   90.00
#
_symmetry.space_group_name_H-M   'P 1'
#
loop_
_entity.id
_entity.type
_entity.pdbx_description
1 polymer ?
#
loop_
_entity_poly.entity_id
_entity_poly.type
_entity_poly.pdbx_seq_one_letter_code
_entity_poly.pdbx_strand_id
1 'polypeptide(L)'
;MTINRSALFIAALNNKDIDGITKIPKSDLHNHVAYGGNRAFLEAIECRVIPKCDHKFHTITEMNAWCKTNIKIENDYQLRVLASYIQAMRDGIKVFAPNFAFCAQKEFTSFYSYIEFIKRLEGFFGEYMQIYPEFCLDRNKYCNEINNITRRFLGTGLFKSIDLVGNESLGVDNFMECYKIAKEYGVIRKAHVGEFMNYKYVIDAVKKLDLECIQHGISLVEDKNAMDEVKAKGITLIVCPSSNLILSRVSTMENHPVVKLYRHGIKISIGSDDVLIFGSSVTNEYLRLTETSLTAYEINSIRLNGLNFYS
;
A
#
# COMPACT_ATOMS: atom_id res chain seq x y z
N MET A 1 9.31 -13.00 -31.65
CA MET A 1 10.00 -13.37 -30.38
C MET A 1 9.26 -12.74 -29.21
N THR A 2 8.73 -13.55 -28.31
CA THR A 2 8.08 -13.02 -27.09
C THR A 2 9.16 -12.43 -26.19
N ILE A 3 9.10 -11.15 -25.92
CA ILE A 3 10.07 -10.46 -25.05
C ILE A 3 9.98 -11.04 -23.64
N ASN A 4 11.07 -11.63 -23.15
CA ASN A 4 11.14 -12.15 -21.77
C ASN A 4 11.29 -10.98 -20.77
N ARG A 5 10.15 -10.46 -20.32
CA ARG A 5 10.08 -9.32 -19.39
C ARG A 5 10.80 -9.59 -18.05
N SER A 6 10.83 -10.84 -17.58
CA SER A 6 11.57 -11.21 -16.37
C SER A 6 13.08 -11.09 -16.57
N ALA A 7 13.62 -11.53 -17.70
CA ALA A 7 15.04 -11.38 -18.00
C ALA A 7 15.44 -9.90 -18.09
N LEU A 8 14.60 -9.07 -18.72
CA LEU A 8 14.83 -7.62 -18.81
C LEU A 8 14.80 -6.96 -17.43
N PHE A 9 13.85 -7.34 -16.57
CA PHE A 9 13.75 -6.81 -15.21
C PHE A 9 14.98 -7.16 -14.37
N ILE A 10 15.43 -8.42 -14.42
CA ILE A 10 16.62 -8.90 -13.73
C ILE A 10 17.88 -8.16 -14.22
N ALA A 11 18.01 -7.97 -15.53
CA ALA A 11 19.12 -7.21 -16.10
C ALA A 11 19.10 -5.74 -15.66
N ALA A 12 17.93 -5.09 -15.65
CA ALA A 12 17.78 -3.71 -15.20
C ALA A 12 18.11 -3.56 -13.70
N LEU A 13 17.69 -4.50 -12.84
CA LEU A 13 18.07 -4.51 -11.42
C LEU A 13 19.57 -4.63 -11.24
N ASN A 14 20.22 -5.58 -11.91
CA ASN A 14 21.68 -5.79 -11.81
C ASN A 14 22.48 -4.56 -12.26
N ASN A 15 21.97 -3.83 -13.24
CA ASN A 15 22.60 -2.61 -13.77
C ASN A 15 22.15 -1.32 -13.03
N LYS A 16 21.24 -1.42 -12.06
CA LYS A 16 20.60 -0.28 -11.38
C LYS A 16 19.97 0.70 -12.37
N ASP A 17 19.42 0.18 -13.45
CA ASP A 17 18.79 0.91 -14.54
C ASP A 17 17.32 1.26 -14.17
N ILE A 18 17.14 2.46 -13.60
CA ILE A 18 15.82 2.97 -13.18
C ILE A 18 14.84 3.01 -14.35
N ASP A 19 15.27 3.52 -15.51
CA ASP A 19 14.43 3.64 -16.69
C ASP A 19 13.99 2.25 -17.23
N GLY A 20 14.91 1.29 -17.19
CA GLY A 20 14.65 -0.10 -17.52
C GLY A 20 13.61 -0.72 -16.58
N ILE A 21 13.78 -0.55 -15.25
CA ILE A 21 12.83 -1.04 -14.25
C ILE A 21 11.45 -0.39 -14.44
N THR A 22 11.41 0.94 -14.70
CA THR A 22 10.15 1.69 -14.89
C THR A 22 9.33 1.13 -16.04
N LYS A 23 9.95 0.74 -17.14
CA LYS A 23 9.28 0.21 -18.34
C LYS A 23 8.72 -1.21 -18.17
N ILE A 24 9.16 -1.94 -17.16
CA ILE A 24 8.68 -3.32 -16.92
C ILE A 24 7.40 -3.30 -16.08
N PRO A 25 6.35 -4.05 -16.46
CA PRO A 25 5.12 -4.18 -15.69
C PRO A 25 5.36 -4.56 -14.24
N LYS A 26 4.72 -3.81 -13.33
CA LYS A 26 4.75 -3.98 -11.87
C LYS A 26 3.36 -3.76 -11.30
N SER A 27 3.19 -4.14 -10.05
CA SER A 27 2.01 -3.80 -9.25
C SER A 27 2.36 -2.77 -8.18
N ASP A 28 1.38 -1.95 -7.80
CA ASP A 28 1.37 -1.20 -6.57
C ASP A 28 0.12 -1.59 -5.79
N LEU A 29 0.28 -2.44 -4.78
CA LEU A 29 -0.83 -3.03 -4.02
C LEU A 29 -1.09 -2.34 -2.69
N HIS A 30 -0.34 -1.25 -2.43
CA HIS A 30 -0.46 -0.43 -1.24
C HIS A 30 -0.07 1.01 -1.56
N ASN A 31 -1.07 1.86 -1.76
CA ASN A 31 -0.88 3.28 -2.06
C ASN A 31 -2.00 4.09 -1.42
N HIS A 32 -1.67 4.93 -0.45
CA HIS A 32 -2.62 5.86 0.13
C HIS A 32 -2.82 7.05 -0.81
N VAL A 33 -3.89 7.05 -1.59
CA VAL A 33 -4.14 8.04 -2.64
C VAL A 33 -4.03 9.51 -2.19
N ALA A 34 -4.20 9.78 -0.90
CA ALA A 34 -4.05 11.12 -0.35
C ALA A 34 -2.60 11.62 -0.33
N TYR A 35 -1.62 10.70 -0.28
CA TYR A 35 -0.18 11.00 -0.22
C TYR A 35 0.65 10.15 -1.18
N GLY A 36 0.04 9.26 -1.93
CA GLY A 36 0.70 8.39 -2.93
C GLY A 36 1.10 9.10 -4.23
N GLY A 37 0.98 10.43 -4.27
CA GLY A 37 0.98 11.20 -5.49
C GLY A 37 2.32 11.64 -6.05
N ASN A 38 2.30 12.02 -7.33
CA ASN A 38 3.44 12.56 -8.04
C ASN A 38 3.76 13.99 -7.56
N ARG A 39 4.92 14.16 -6.92
CA ARG A 39 5.38 15.43 -6.36
C ARG A 39 5.47 16.53 -7.42
N ALA A 40 6.12 16.27 -8.55
CA ALA A 40 6.32 17.28 -9.59
C ALA A 40 5.00 17.76 -10.20
N PHE A 41 3.99 16.88 -10.29
CA PHE A 41 2.65 17.27 -10.73
C PHE A 41 1.99 18.24 -9.73
N LEU A 42 2.06 17.92 -8.43
CA LEU A 42 1.49 18.80 -7.40
C LEU A 42 2.24 20.13 -7.30
N GLU A 43 3.58 20.13 -7.36
CA GLU A 43 4.39 21.35 -7.36
C GLU A 43 4.06 22.27 -8.53
N ALA A 44 3.83 21.68 -9.72
CA ALA A 44 3.47 22.46 -10.91
C ALA A 44 2.09 23.11 -10.78
N ILE A 45 1.10 22.42 -10.19
CA ILE A 45 -0.25 22.97 -10.00
C ILE A 45 -0.28 24.01 -8.88
N GLU A 46 0.39 23.73 -7.76
CA GLU A 46 0.40 24.61 -6.60
C GLU A 46 1.38 25.78 -6.72
N CYS A 47 2.19 25.80 -7.78
CA CYS A 47 3.24 26.82 -8.01
C CYS A 47 4.17 27.00 -6.79
N ARG A 48 4.47 25.91 -6.09
CA ARG A 48 5.37 25.90 -4.92
C ARG A 48 6.17 24.60 -4.82
N VAL A 49 7.31 24.66 -4.14
CA VAL A 49 8.09 23.48 -3.81
C VAL A 49 7.46 22.74 -2.62
N ILE A 50 7.25 21.45 -2.74
CA ILE A 50 6.82 20.58 -1.64
C ILE A 50 8.07 19.96 -1.00
N PRO A 51 8.37 20.22 0.27
CA PRO A 51 9.56 19.69 0.92
C PRO A 51 9.63 18.17 0.85
N LYS A 52 10.83 17.64 0.65
CA LYS A 52 11.11 16.21 0.81
C LYS A 52 11.38 15.94 2.28
N CYS A 53 10.95 14.78 2.77
CA CYS A 53 11.34 14.33 4.10
C CYS A 53 12.85 14.00 4.09
N ASP A 54 13.61 14.59 5.00
CA ASP A 54 15.05 14.44 5.15
C ASP A 54 15.46 13.77 6.47
N HIS A 55 14.49 13.33 7.26
CA HIS A 55 14.72 12.69 8.55
C HIS A 55 13.81 11.45 8.72
N LYS A 56 14.05 10.70 9.81
CA LYS A 56 13.26 9.54 10.19
C LYS A 56 12.23 9.91 11.26
N PHE A 57 11.07 9.27 11.19
CA PHE A 57 10.04 9.37 12.23
C PHE A 57 10.05 8.15 13.14
N HIS A 58 9.68 8.32 14.39
CA HIS A 58 9.52 7.23 15.35
C HIS A 58 8.06 6.84 15.58
N THR A 59 7.14 7.75 15.27
CA THR A 59 5.69 7.55 15.41
C THR A 59 4.91 8.12 14.23
N ILE A 60 3.74 7.57 13.96
CA ILE A 60 2.78 8.11 12.97
C ILE A 60 2.34 9.54 13.36
N THR A 61 2.23 9.83 14.66
CA THR A 61 1.87 11.18 15.16
C THR A 61 2.92 12.21 14.74
N GLU A 62 4.19 11.87 14.85
CA GLU A 62 5.31 12.72 14.45
C GLU A 62 5.31 12.96 12.93
N MET A 63 5.14 11.90 12.14
CA MET A 63 4.99 12.01 10.69
C MET A 63 3.79 12.89 10.30
N ASN A 64 2.64 12.70 10.92
CA ASN A 64 1.44 13.51 10.64
C ASN A 64 1.64 14.98 10.99
N ALA A 65 2.34 15.30 12.08
CA ALA A 65 2.68 16.67 12.45
C ALA A 65 3.61 17.32 11.42
N TRP A 66 4.62 16.57 10.97
CA TRP A 66 5.53 17.01 9.89
C TRP A 66 4.76 17.27 8.59
N CYS A 67 3.87 16.36 8.19
CA CYS A 67 3.05 16.50 6.98
C CYS A 67 2.19 17.77 7.02
N LYS A 68 1.52 18.04 8.15
CA LYS A 68 0.70 19.25 8.32
C LYS A 68 1.51 20.53 8.15
N THR A 69 2.76 20.54 8.61
CA THR A 69 3.63 21.71 8.58
C THR A 69 4.29 21.91 7.21
N ASN A 70 4.76 20.82 6.58
CA ASN A 70 5.66 20.89 5.44
C ASN A 70 4.97 20.59 4.12
N ILE A 71 4.09 19.59 4.07
CA ILE A 71 3.39 19.26 2.84
C ILE A 71 2.28 20.27 2.59
N LYS A 72 1.58 20.74 3.64
CA LYS A 72 0.55 21.79 3.60
C LYS A 72 -0.34 21.68 2.35
N ILE A 73 -0.83 20.47 2.09
CA ILE A 73 -1.76 20.29 1.00
C ILE A 73 -3.10 20.86 1.49
N GLU A 74 -3.26 22.15 1.35
CA GLU A 74 -4.53 22.85 1.59
C GLU A 74 -5.54 22.57 0.48
N ASN A 75 -5.07 21.92 -0.59
CA ASN A 75 -5.80 21.76 -1.82
C ASN A 75 -6.46 20.41 -1.95
N ASP A 76 -7.46 20.48 -2.75
CA ASP A 76 -8.37 19.52 -3.27
C ASP A 76 -7.86 18.08 -3.16
N TYR A 77 -8.51 17.31 -2.30
CA TYR A 77 -8.32 15.85 -2.20
C TYR A 77 -8.31 15.20 -3.59
N GLN A 78 -9.12 15.69 -4.52
CA GLN A 78 -9.20 15.18 -5.89
C GLN A 78 -7.89 15.33 -6.65
N LEU A 79 -7.18 16.44 -6.50
CA LEU A 79 -5.86 16.66 -7.13
C LEU A 79 -4.81 15.72 -6.57
N ARG A 80 -4.83 15.45 -5.26
CA ARG A 80 -3.92 14.49 -4.61
C ARG A 80 -4.16 13.09 -5.12
N VAL A 81 -5.41 12.67 -5.21
CA VAL A 81 -5.78 11.38 -5.78
C VAL A 81 -5.33 11.28 -7.23
N LEU A 82 -5.60 12.31 -8.05
CA LEU A 82 -5.14 12.36 -9.44
C LEU A 82 -3.61 12.23 -9.54
N ALA A 83 -2.87 12.91 -8.66
CA ALA A 83 -1.42 12.81 -8.60
C ALA A 83 -0.94 11.37 -8.32
N SER A 84 -1.67 10.58 -7.51
CA SER A 84 -1.36 9.17 -7.24
C SER A 84 -1.54 8.29 -8.48
N TYR A 85 -2.61 8.50 -9.23
CA TYR A 85 -2.83 7.79 -10.49
C TYR A 85 -1.78 8.15 -11.54
N ILE A 86 -1.40 9.43 -11.64
CA ILE A 86 -0.31 9.89 -12.52
C ILE A 86 1.02 9.25 -12.10
N GLN A 87 1.29 9.15 -10.79
CA GLN A 87 2.48 8.49 -10.27
C GLN A 87 2.51 7.02 -10.69
N ALA A 88 1.43 6.28 -10.46
CA ALA A 88 1.32 4.87 -10.82
C ALA A 88 1.53 4.66 -12.34
N MET A 89 0.88 5.48 -13.17
CA MET A 89 1.03 5.42 -14.63
C MET A 89 2.48 5.68 -15.07
N ARG A 90 3.13 6.73 -14.54
CA ARG A 90 4.52 7.09 -14.85
C ARG A 90 5.51 6.04 -14.39
N ASP A 91 5.22 5.36 -13.29
CA ASP A 91 6.06 4.29 -12.73
C ASP A 91 5.85 2.94 -13.44
N GLY A 92 5.03 2.87 -14.49
CA GLY A 92 4.77 1.67 -15.27
C GLY A 92 3.95 0.61 -14.53
N ILE A 93 3.13 1.02 -13.56
CA ILE A 93 2.23 0.13 -12.82
C ILE A 93 1.17 -0.43 -13.75
N LYS A 94 0.90 -1.75 -13.64
CA LYS A 94 -0.12 -2.46 -14.41
C LYS A 94 -1.22 -3.07 -13.55
N VAL A 95 -0.97 -3.23 -12.26
CA VAL A 95 -1.96 -3.64 -11.25
C VAL A 95 -1.88 -2.64 -10.11
N PHE A 96 -2.91 -1.86 -9.91
CA PHE A 96 -2.96 -0.76 -8.95
C PHE A 96 -4.09 -0.94 -7.94
N ALA A 97 -3.77 -0.92 -6.65
CA ALA A 97 -4.74 -0.98 -5.55
C ALA A 97 -4.72 0.33 -4.75
N PRO A 98 -5.40 1.38 -5.27
CA PRO A 98 -5.48 2.67 -4.59
C PRO A 98 -6.39 2.59 -3.37
N ASN A 99 -5.88 3.05 -2.21
CA ASN A 99 -6.56 3.02 -0.93
C ASN A 99 -7.36 4.31 -0.70
N PHE A 100 -8.68 4.18 -0.59
CA PHE A 100 -9.62 5.28 -0.41
C PHE A 100 -10.22 5.30 0.99
N ALA A 101 -9.82 6.27 1.80
CA ALA A 101 -10.35 6.43 3.16
C ALA A 101 -11.84 6.80 3.15
N PHE A 102 -12.66 6.08 3.95
CA PHE A 102 -14.10 6.37 4.05
C PHE A 102 -14.40 7.82 4.46
N CYS A 103 -13.56 8.38 5.32
CA CYS A 103 -13.72 9.74 5.80
C CYS A 103 -13.44 10.82 4.75
N ALA A 104 -12.80 10.47 3.61
CA ALA A 104 -12.58 11.40 2.51
C ALA A 104 -13.89 11.77 1.79
N GLN A 105 -14.98 11.03 2.03
CA GLN A 105 -16.31 11.41 1.53
C GLN A 105 -16.69 12.85 1.93
N LYS A 106 -16.23 13.36 3.06
CA LYS A 106 -16.51 14.73 3.52
C LYS A 106 -15.93 15.83 2.60
N GLU A 107 -14.95 15.49 1.76
CA GLU A 107 -14.35 16.40 0.77
C GLU A 107 -15.25 16.53 -0.49
N PHE A 108 -16.40 15.87 -0.52
CA PHE A 108 -17.35 15.86 -1.63
C PHE A 108 -18.72 16.33 -1.17
N THR A 109 -19.52 16.81 -2.10
CA THR A 109 -20.90 17.28 -1.82
C THR A 109 -21.83 16.17 -1.39
N SER A 110 -21.55 14.93 -1.75
CA SER A 110 -22.34 13.76 -1.39
C SER A 110 -21.50 12.46 -1.49
N PHE A 111 -22.03 11.38 -0.93
CA PHE A 111 -21.50 10.04 -1.14
C PHE A 111 -21.43 9.68 -2.64
N TYR A 112 -22.49 10.01 -3.38
CA TYR A 112 -22.56 9.68 -4.80
C TYR A 112 -21.51 10.42 -5.62
N SER A 113 -21.25 11.70 -5.31
CA SER A 113 -20.19 12.46 -5.99
C SER A 113 -18.78 11.91 -5.70
N TYR A 114 -18.56 11.34 -4.51
CA TYR A 114 -17.32 10.64 -4.20
C TYR A 114 -17.17 9.35 -5.03
N ILE A 115 -18.22 8.53 -5.08
CA ILE A 115 -18.20 7.29 -5.87
C ILE A 115 -18.04 7.57 -7.37
N GLU A 116 -18.73 8.56 -7.91
CA GLU A 116 -18.58 8.96 -9.31
C GLU A 116 -17.20 9.48 -9.64
N PHE A 117 -16.56 10.19 -8.71
CA PHE A 117 -15.18 10.61 -8.88
C PHE A 117 -14.24 9.40 -9.03
N ILE A 118 -14.37 8.38 -8.16
CA ILE A 118 -13.55 7.17 -8.24
C ILE A 118 -13.80 6.44 -9.57
N LYS A 119 -15.06 6.27 -9.99
CA LYS A 119 -15.40 5.63 -11.27
C LYS A 119 -14.82 6.35 -12.48
N ARG A 120 -14.80 7.69 -12.47
CA ARG A 120 -14.16 8.47 -13.55
C ARG A 120 -12.67 8.21 -13.64
N LEU A 121 -11.98 8.10 -12.49
CA LEU A 121 -10.56 7.71 -12.47
C LEU A 121 -10.35 6.31 -13.05
N GLU A 122 -11.18 5.32 -12.66
CA GLU A 122 -11.12 3.98 -13.25
C GLU A 122 -11.35 4.01 -14.76
N GLY A 123 -12.34 4.75 -15.23
CA GLY A 123 -12.63 4.89 -16.66
C GLY A 123 -11.47 5.51 -17.44
N PHE A 124 -10.84 6.54 -16.91
CA PHE A 124 -9.73 7.23 -17.57
C PHE A 124 -8.42 6.43 -17.54
N PHE A 125 -8.04 5.92 -16.36
CA PHE A 125 -6.76 5.23 -16.19
C PHE A 125 -6.83 3.74 -16.49
N GLY A 126 -8.02 3.17 -16.63
CA GLY A 126 -8.24 1.74 -16.94
C GLY A 126 -7.62 1.29 -18.27
N GLU A 127 -7.38 2.21 -19.21
CA GLU A 127 -6.65 1.93 -20.46
C GLU A 127 -5.14 1.66 -20.21
N TYR A 128 -4.59 2.17 -19.11
CA TYR A 128 -3.16 2.08 -18.80
C TYR A 128 -2.84 0.99 -17.79
N MET A 129 -3.75 0.70 -16.85
CA MET A 129 -3.55 -0.25 -15.76
C MET A 129 -4.87 -0.84 -15.27
N GLN A 130 -4.81 -2.05 -14.72
CA GLN A 130 -5.92 -2.66 -13.99
C GLN A 130 -6.00 -2.02 -12.60
N ILE A 131 -7.18 -1.50 -12.24
CA ILE A 131 -7.39 -0.75 -11.01
C ILE A 131 -8.31 -1.54 -10.09
N TYR A 132 -7.90 -1.69 -8.83
CA TYR A 132 -8.60 -2.44 -7.79
C TYR A 132 -8.79 -1.54 -6.55
N PRO A 133 -9.77 -0.61 -6.55
CA PRO A 133 -9.96 0.32 -5.45
C PRO A 133 -10.13 -0.41 -4.12
N GLU A 134 -9.50 0.12 -3.09
CA GLU A 134 -9.52 -0.40 -1.73
C GLU A 134 -10.31 0.52 -0.81
N PHE A 135 -11.28 -0.04 -0.09
CA PHE A 135 -12.06 0.66 0.92
C PHE A 135 -11.30 0.69 2.24
N CYS A 136 -10.95 1.88 2.73
CA CYS A 136 -10.09 2.03 3.89
C CYS A 136 -10.85 2.54 5.11
N LEU A 137 -10.79 1.77 6.18
CA LEU A 137 -11.21 2.09 7.53
C LEU A 137 -10.02 2.65 8.35
N ASP A 138 -10.30 3.43 9.38
CA ASP A 138 -9.29 4.03 10.24
C ASP A 138 -9.63 3.74 11.72
N ARG A 139 -8.73 3.06 12.44
CA ARG A 139 -8.90 2.71 13.86
C ARG A 139 -9.17 3.92 14.74
N ASN A 140 -8.58 5.06 14.38
CA ASN A 140 -8.74 6.32 15.11
C ASN A 140 -10.09 7.00 14.86
N LYS A 141 -10.88 6.50 13.90
CA LYS A 141 -12.17 7.09 13.46
C LYS A 141 -13.34 6.12 13.59
N TYR A 142 -13.24 5.20 14.54
CA TYR A 142 -14.37 4.32 14.84
C TYR A 142 -15.61 5.13 15.23
N CYS A 143 -16.77 4.69 14.75
CA CYS A 143 -18.08 5.23 15.12
C CYS A 143 -19.14 4.12 15.08
N ASN A 144 -20.26 4.32 15.74
CA ASN A 144 -21.35 3.32 15.82
C ASN A 144 -21.95 2.98 14.45
N GLU A 145 -21.82 3.88 13.48
CA GLU A 145 -22.34 3.70 12.12
C GLU A 145 -21.36 2.97 11.18
N ILE A 146 -20.18 2.56 11.68
CA ILE A 146 -19.09 2.05 10.83
C ILE A 146 -19.52 0.83 10.00
N ASN A 147 -20.39 -0.03 10.54
CA ASN A 147 -20.91 -1.21 9.83
C ASN A 147 -21.86 -0.80 8.68
N ASN A 148 -22.72 0.19 8.90
CA ASN A 148 -23.62 0.73 7.86
C ASN A 148 -22.81 1.45 6.78
N ILE A 149 -21.77 2.20 7.17
CA ILE A 149 -20.83 2.83 6.24
C ILE A 149 -20.15 1.75 5.39
N THR A 150 -19.65 0.67 6.00
CA THR A 150 -19.02 -0.44 5.29
C THR A 150 -19.96 -1.07 4.28
N ARG A 151 -21.21 -1.41 4.67
CA ARG A 151 -22.23 -1.96 3.74
C ARG A 151 -22.50 -1.01 2.58
N ARG A 152 -22.61 0.29 2.86
CA ARG A 152 -22.89 1.31 1.85
C ARG A 152 -21.78 1.42 0.81
N PHE A 153 -20.50 1.42 1.26
CA PHE A 153 -19.35 1.50 0.36
C PHE A 153 -19.18 0.21 -0.45
N LEU A 154 -19.17 -0.94 0.20
CA LEU A 154 -18.98 -2.23 -0.48
C LEU A 154 -20.18 -2.58 -1.39
N GLY A 155 -21.39 -2.16 -1.01
CA GLY A 155 -22.60 -2.32 -1.83
C GLY A 155 -22.58 -1.59 -3.17
N THR A 156 -21.61 -0.68 -3.40
CA THR A 156 -21.40 -0.06 -4.72
C THR A 156 -20.80 -1.02 -5.75
N GLY A 157 -20.18 -2.14 -5.32
CA GLY A 157 -19.45 -3.08 -6.17
C GLY A 157 -18.11 -2.55 -6.71
N LEU A 158 -17.77 -1.30 -6.36
CA LEU A 158 -16.55 -0.61 -6.82
C LEU A 158 -15.29 -1.16 -6.16
N PHE A 159 -15.33 -1.33 -4.84
CA PHE A 159 -14.17 -1.72 -4.04
C PHE A 159 -13.89 -3.22 -4.15
N LYS A 160 -12.61 -3.58 -4.29
CA LYS A 160 -12.16 -4.98 -4.46
C LYS A 160 -11.47 -5.51 -3.22
N SER A 161 -11.16 -4.64 -2.28
CA SER A 161 -10.61 -5.00 -0.98
C SER A 161 -11.06 -3.99 0.10
N ILE A 162 -10.95 -4.44 1.36
CA ILE A 162 -11.07 -3.60 2.55
C ILE A 162 -9.73 -3.56 3.27
N ASP A 163 -9.38 -2.42 3.84
CA ASP A 163 -8.18 -2.23 4.64
C ASP A 163 -8.50 -1.50 5.95
N LEU A 164 -7.66 -1.67 6.96
CA LEU A 164 -7.77 -1.03 8.27
C LEU A 164 -6.45 -0.39 8.65
N VAL A 165 -6.41 0.95 8.63
CA VAL A 165 -5.24 1.76 8.97
C VAL A 165 -5.33 2.35 10.38
N GLY A 166 -4.37 3.19 10.75
CA GLY A 166 -4.33 3.93 12.00
C GLY A 166 -3.55 3.22 13.10
N ASN A 167 -3.70 3.68 14.34
CA ASN A 167 -2.91 3.20 15.47
C ASN A 167 -3.16 1.71 15.76
N GLU A 168 -2.18 0.86 15.45
CA GLU A 168 -2.28 -0.60 15.64
C GLU A 168 -2.55 -1.00 17.10
N SER A 169 -2.10 -0.19 18.10
CA SER A 169 -2.31 -0.51 19.51
C SER A 169 -3.78 -0.52 19.95
N LEU A 170 -4.67 0.08 19.15
CA LEU A 170 -6.12 0.05 19.38
C LEU A 170 -6.76 -1.30 19.03
N GLY A 171 -5.98 -2.24 18.46
CA GLY A 171 -6.47 -3.55 18.07
C GLY A 171 -7.45 -3.52 16.91
N VAL A 172 -8.22 -4.60 16.77
CA VAL A 172 -9.13 -4.80 15.62
C VAL A 172 -10.57 -5.13 16.02
N ASP A 173 -10.86 -5.29 17.32
CA ASP A 173 -12.13 -5.82 17.82
C ASP A 173 -13.35 -5.03 17.31
N ASN A 174 -13.25 -3.72 17.29
CA ASN A 174 -14.33 -2.82 16.85
C ASN A 174 -14.67 -2.97 15.35
N PHE A 175 -13.81 -3.62 14.56
CA PHE A 175 -13.96 -3.74 13.10
C PHE A 175 -14.29 -5.17 12.65
N MET A 176 -14.40 -6.13 13.56
CA MET A 176 -14.69 -7.53 13.22
C MET A 176 -15.95 -7.68 12.36
N GLU A 177 -17.01 -6.93 12.67
CA GLU A 177 -18.24 -6.98 11.87
C GLU A 177 -18.04 -6.39 10.46
N CYS A 178 -17.25 -5.32 10.31
CA CYS A 178 -16.90 -4.77 8.99
C CYS A 178 -16.23 -5.82 8.09
N TYR A 179 -15.36 -6.67 8.67
CA TYR A 179 -14.68 -7.72 7.93
C TYR A 179 -15.58 -8.93 7.60
N LYS A 180 -16.58 -9.24 8.44
CA LYS A 180 -17.64 -10.20 8.08
C LYS A 180 -18.45 -9.67 6.90
N ILE A 181 -18.83 -8.40 6.95
CA ILE A 181 -19.52 -7.73 5.83
C ILE A 181 -18.64 -7.81 4.57
N ALA A 182 -17.35 -7.51 4.67
CA ALA A 182 -16.44 -7.63 3.54
C ALA A 182 -16.40 -9.04 2.94
N LYS A 183 -16.43 -10.07 3.78
CA LYS A 183 -16.53 -11.47 3.35
C LYS A 183 -17.85 -11.75 2.62
N GLU A 184 -18.97 -11.22 3.12
CA GLU A 184 -20.30 -11.33 2.46
C GLU A 184 -20.29 -10.72 1.05
N TYR A 185 -19.58 -9.60 0.85
CA TYR A 185 -19.43 -8.95 -0.44
C TYR A 185 -18.33 -9.56 -1.33
N GLY A 186 -17.60 -10.57 -0.85
CA GLY A 186 -16.55 -11.26 -1.61
C GLY A 186 -15.34 -10.38 -1.91
N VAL A 187 -15.05 -9.35 -1.10
CA VAL A 187 -13.88 -8.48 -1.26
C VAL A 187 -12.72 -8.98 -0.41
N ILE A 188 -11.50 -8.77 -0.89
CA ILE A 188 -10.26 -9.20 -0.21
C ILE A 188 -10.10 -8.43 1.11
N ARG A 189 -9.81 -9.16 2.19
CA ARG A 189 -9.64 -8.61 3.54
C ARG A 189 -8.17 -8.35 3.82
N LYS A 190 -7.81 -7.06 3.87
CA LYS A 190 -6.47 -6.58 4.19
C LYS A 190 -6.49 -5.78 5.49
N ALA A 191 -5.34 -5.64 6.16
CA ALA A 191 -5.17 -4.72 7.28
C ALA A 191 -3.70 -4.33 7.44
N HIS A 192 -3.46 -3.07 7.85
CA HIS A 192 -2.17 -2.64 8.37
C HIS A 192 -1.95 -3.26 9.73
N VAL A 193 -0.98 -4.12 9.87
CA VAL A 193 -0.63 -4.73 11.14
C VAL A 193 0.80 -5.27 11.10
N GLY A 194 1.51 -5.14 12.23
CA GLY A 194 2.90 -5.60 12.35
C GLY A 194 3.91 -4.66 11.70
N GLU A 195 3.56 -3.39 11.56
CA GLU A 195 4.51 -2.32 11.26
C GLU A 195 5.03 -1.70 12.56
N PHE A 196 4.12 -1.28 13.46
CA PHE A 196 4.46 -0.66 14.73
C PHE A 196 4.35 -1.62 15.92
N MET A 197 3.44 -2.58 15.84
CA MET A 197 3.18 -3.55 16.90
C MET A 197 3.83 -4.90 16.57
N ASN A 198 4.08 -5.72 17.60
CA ASN A 198 4.74 -7.02 17.45
C ASN A 198 3.85 -8.08 16.76
N TYR A 199 4.44 -9.22 16.43
CA TYR A 199 3.77 -10.33 15.74
C TYR A 199 2.47 -10.82 16.38
N LYS A 200 2.26 -10.63 17.70
CA LYS A 200 1.02 -11.06 18.37
C LYS A 200 -0.20 -10.29 17.86
N TYR A 201 -0.02 -8.99 17.58
CA TYR A 201 -1.07 -8.18 16.95
C TYR A 201 -1.39 -8.66 15.53
N VAL A 202 -0.37 -9.12 14.79
CA VAL A 202 -0.57 -9.69 13.46
C VAL A 202 -1.44 -10.95 13.53
N ILE A 203 -1.09 -11.88 14.42
CA ILE A 203 -1.82 -13.15 14.57
C ILE A 203 -3.23 -12.92 15.10
N ASP A 204 -3.42 -11.97 16.02
CA ASP A 204 -4.75 -11.59 16.50
C ASP A 204 -5.63 -11.05 15.36
N ALA A 205 -5.09 -10.12 14.55
CA ALA A 205 -5.79 -9.58 13.39
C ALA A 205 -6.11 -10.67 12.34
N VAL A 206 -5.15 -11.53 12.02
CA VAL A 206 -5.34 -12.66 11.08
C VAL A 206 -6.51 -13.54 11.50
N LYS A 207 -6.64 -13.84 12.81
CA LYS A 207 -7.70 -14.70 13.34
C LYS A 207 -9.05 -13.99 13.40
N LYS A 208 -9.08 -12.76 13.90
CA LYS A 208 -10.32 -12.00 14.13
C LYS A 208 -10.94 -11.45 12.85
N LEU A 209 -10.10 -11.02 11.91
CA LEU A 209 -10.54 -10.39 10.67
C LEU A 209 -10.55 -11.36 9.47
N ASP A 210 -10.09 -12.61 9.65
CA ASP A 210 -9.96 -13.60 8.58
C ASP A 210 -9.19 -13.04 7.38
N LEU A 211 -8.00 -12.46 7.65
CA LEU A 211 -7.21 -11.74 6.64
C LEU A 211 -6.69 -12.66 5.54
N GLU A 212 -6.70 -12.13 4.31
CA GLU A 212 -6.10 -12.73 3.11
C GLU A 212 -4.80 -12.03 2.71
N CYS A 213 -4.63 -10.79 3.20
CA CYS A 213 -3.46 -10.00 2.93
C CYS A 213 -3.12 -9.11 4.13
N ILE A 214 -1.84 -8.82 4.32
CA ILE A 214 -1.34 -7.95 5.40
C ILE A 214 -0.54 -6.83 4.77
N GLN A 215 -0.88 -5.59 5.11
CA GLN A 215 -0.05 -4.44 4.82
C GLN A 215 1.10 -4.40 5.84
N HIS A 216 2.33 -4.29 5.36
CA HIS A 216 3.60 -4.39 6.08
C HIS A 216 3.87 -5.79 6.66
N GLY A 217 3.42 -6.11 7.87
CA GLY A 217 3.58 -7.42 8.51
C GLY A 217 5.02 -7.76 8.91
N ILE A 218 5.92 -6.78 8.97
CA ILE A 218 7.36 -7.01 9.14
C ILE A 218 7.75 -7.57 10.50
N SER A 219 6.94 -7.35 11.54
CA SER A 219 7.18 -7.91 12.87
C SER A 219 6.99 -9.42 12.97
N LEU A 220 6.43 -10.08 11.94
CA LEU A 220 6.32 -11.54 11.89
C LEU A 220 7.67 -12.26 12.03
N VAL A 221 8.78 -11.60 11.66
CA VAL A 221 10.14 -12.17 11.83
C VAL A 221 10.52 -12.47 13.27
N GLU A 222 9.81 -11.90 14.25
CA GLU A 222 10.04 -12.10 15.67
C GLU A 222 9.69 -13.51 16.14
N ASP A 223 8.77 -14.21 15.43
CA ASP A 223 8.30 -15.51 15.83
C ASP A 223 8.13 -16.49 14.66
N LYS A 224 8.79 -17.64 14.74
CA LYS A 224 8.76 -18.64 13.67
C LYS A 224 7.35 -19.24 13.49
N ASN A 225 6.63 -19.49 14.58
CA ASN A 225 5.30 -20.11 14.51
C ASN A 225 4.29 -19.14 13.87
N ALA A 226 4.43 -17.84 14.15
CA ALA A 226 3.63 -16.81 13.49
C ALA A 226 3.90 -16.77 11.96
N MET A 227 5.16 -16.86 11.55
CA MET A 227 5.51 -16.98 10.13
C MET A 227 4.93 -18.25 9.50
N ASP A 228 5.01 -19.39 10.20
CA ASP A 228 4.47 -20.68 9.73
C ASP A 228 2.94 -20.61 9.58
N GLU A 229 2.22 -19.96 10.53
CA GLU A 229 0.76 -19.78 10.47
C GLU A 229 0.35 -18.93 9.26
N VAL A 230 1.00 -17.77 9.04
CA VAL A 230 0.72 -16.86 7.91
C VAL A 230 1.01 -17.56 6.58
N LYS A 231 2.13 -18.29 6.49
CA LYS A 231 2.48 -19.08 5.31
C LYS A 231 1.45 -20.18 5.03
N ALA A 232 1.06 -20.94 6.04
CA ALA A 232 0.08 -22.05 5.89
C ALA A 232 -1.28 -21.55 5.40
N LYS A 233 -1.69 -20.35 5.79
CA LYS A 233 -2.90 -19.68 5.31
C LYS A 233 -2.77 -19.09 3.90
N GLY A 234 -1.57 -19.05 3.32
CA GLY A 234 -1.32 -18.47 2.01
C GLY A 234 -1.46 -16.94 1.96
N ILE A 235 -1.41 -16.28 3.13
CA ILE A 235 -1.55 -14.82 3.24
C ILE A 235 -0.37 -14.13 2.55
N THR A 236 -0.66 -13.09 1.77
CA THR A 236 0.35 -12.25 1.12
C THR A 236 0.69 -11.05 2.00
N LEU A 237 1.98 -10.74 2.15
CA LEU A 237 2.43 -9.47 2.75
C LEU A 237 2.71 -8.45 1.65
N ILE A 238 2.25 -7.22 1.83
CA ILE A 238 2.60 -6.09 0.97
C ILE A 238 3.56 -5.21 1.75
N VAL A 239 4.83 -5.28 1.39
CA VAL A 239 5.92 -4.61 2.10
C VAL A 239 6.25 -3.29 1.41
N CYS A 240 6.51 -2.24 2.21
CA CYS A 240 6.89 -0.90 1.77
C CYS A 240 8.27 -0.54 2.36
N PRO A 241 9.37 -0.97 1.73
CA PRO A 241 10.71 -0.88 2.32
C PRO A 241 11.13 0.52 2.73
N SER A 242 10.85 1.54 1.91
CA SER A 242 11.19 2.94 2.23
C SER A 242 10.40 3.48 3.40
N SER A 243 9.09 3.17 3.48
CA SER A 243 8.25 3.50 4.61
C SER A 243 8.82 2.91 5.90
N ASN A 244 9.11 1.61 5.91
CA ASN A 244 9.65 0.92 7.08
C ASN A 244 11.00 1.52 7.56
N LEU A 245 11.85 1.98 6.63
CA LEU A 245 13.11 2.64 6.94
C LEU A 245 12.90 4.04 7.52
N ILE A 246 12.05 4.87 6.90
CA ILE A 246 11.80 6.26 7.29
C ILE A 246 10.99 6.34 8.60
N LEU A 247 10.09 5.39 8.82
CA LEU A 247 9.35 5.25 10.08
C LEU A 247 10.16 4.57 11.20
N SER A 248 11.48 4.39 11.01
CA SER A 248 12.38 3.78 12.00
C SER A 248 11.99 2.37 12.44
N ARG A 249 11.25 1.65 11.62
CA ARG A 249 10.89 0.25 11.88
C ARG A 249 12.06 -0.68 11.56
N VAL A 250 12.90 -0.25 10.64
CA VAL A 250 14.12 -0.96 10.23
C VAL A 250 15.30 0.03 10.27
N SER A 251 16.45 -0.43 10.73
CA SER A 251 17.65 0.42 10.85
C SER A 251 18.30 0.71 9.50
N THR A 252 18.45 -0.34 8.69
CA THR A 252 19.08 -0.31 7.35
C THR A 252 18.39 -1.30 6.42
N MET A 253 18.55 -1.13 5.10
CA MET A 253 18.01 -2.07 4.12
C MET A 253 18.65 -3.45 4.20
N GLU A 254 19.92 -3.54 4.53
CA GLU A 254 20.61 -4.83 4.72
C GLU A 254 19.94 -5.72 5.77
N ASN A 255 19.38 -5.11 6.81
CA ASN A 255 18.71 -5.79 7.92
C ASN A 255 17.19 -5.87 7.74
N HIS A 256 16.67 -5.54 6.54
CA HIS A 256 15.24 -5.51 6.33
C HIS A 256 14.62 -6.91 6.46
N PRO A 257 13.54 -7.07 7.26
CA PRO A 257 12.85 -8.34 7.51
C PRO A 257 12.38 -9.07 6.25
N VAL A 258 12.17 -8.34 5.15
CA VAL A 258 11.68 -8.89 3.88
C VAL A 258 12.46 -10.12 3.41
N VAL A 259 13.78 -10.14 3.64
CA VAL A 259 14.65 -11.27 3.26
C VAL A 259 14.24 -12.55 4.00
N LYS A 260 14.13 -12.44 5.33
CA LYS A 260 13.78 -13.59 6.19
C LYS A 260 12.36 -14.05 5.91
N LEU A 261 11.41 -13.13 5.77
CA LEU A 261 10.00 -13.43 5.45
C LEU A 261 9.88 -14.14 4.09
N TYR A 262 10.52 -13.61 3.06
CA TYR A 262 10.51 -14.21 1.72
C TYR A 262 11.13 -15.61 1.72
N ARG A 263 12.33 -15.78 2.31
CA ARG A 263 13.04 -17.07 2.37
C ARG A 263 12.36 -18.09 3.27
N HIS A 264 11.53 -17.63 4.21
CA HIS A 264 10.63 -18.52 4.96
C HIS A 264 9.52 -19.11 4.10
N GLY A 265 9.26 -18.52 2.92
CA GLY A 265 8.27 -18.95 1.94
C GLY A 265 6.93 -18.23 2.07
N ILE A 266 6.88 -17.09 2.74
CA ILE A 266 5.72 -16.21 2.75
C ILE A 266 5.65 -15.48 1.41
N LYS A 267 4.45 -15.37 0.83
CA LYS A 267 4.24 -14.58 -0.38
C LYS A 267 4.41 -13.10 -0.07
N ILE A 268 5.26 -12.43 -0.83
CA ILE A 268 5.53 -11.00 -0.69
C ILE A 268 5.21 -10.27 -1.99
N SER A 269 4.64 -9.09 -1.88
CA SER A 269 4.53 -8.07 -2.92
C SER A 269 5.04 -6.74 -2.38
N ILE A 270 5.14 -5.74 -3.26
CA ILE A 270 5.61 -4.40 -2.93
C ILE A 270 4.47 -3.40 -3.10
N GLY A 271 4.42 -2.41 -2.19
CA GLY A 271 3.62 -1.22 -2.28
C GLY A 271 4.47 0.04 -2.15
N SER A 272 3.96 1.16 -2.62
CA SER A 272 4.63 2.46 -2.54
C SER A 272 4.29 3.26 -1.27
N ASP A 273 3.17 2.93 -0.63
CA ASP A 273 2.64 3.64 0.55
C ASP A 273 2.38 5.14 0.26
N ASP A 274 3.00 6.03 0.99
CA ASP A 274 2.87 7.49 0.86
C ASP A 274 4.05 8.08 0.06
N VAL A 275 4.03 7.92 -1.27
CA VAL A 275 5.12 8.36 -2.18
C VAL A 275 5.54 9.81 -1.94
N LEU A 276 4.58 10.70 -1.67
CA LEU A 276 4.84 12.12 -1.46
C LEU A 276 5.66 12.36 -0.18
N ILE A 277 5.46 11.54 0.84
CA ILE A 277 6.16 11.60 2.13
C ILE A 277 7.51 10.90 2.02
N PHE A 278 7.51 9.64 1.60
CA PHE A 278 8.70 8.78 1.60
C PHE A 278 9.62 8.99 0.38
N GLY A 279 9.14 9.69 -0.64
CA GLY A 279 9.93 10.02 -1.83
C GLY A 279 10.31 8.81 -2.67
N SER A 280 9.62 7.68 -2.54
CA SER A 280 9.94 6.42 -3.18
C SER A 280 8.76 5.89 -3.98
N SER A 281 8.95 5.67 -5.28
CA SER A 281 8.00 4.96 -6.14
C SER A 281 8.25 3.45 -6.08
N VAL A 282 7.33 2.64 -6.61
CA VAL A 282 7.51 1.19 -6.67
C VAL A 282 8.79 0.79 -7.42
N THR A 283 9.16 1.52 -8.49
CA THR A 283 10.45 1.32 -9.15
C THR A 283 11.62 1.49 -8.18
N ASN A 284 11.58 2.55 -7.36
CA ASN A 284 12.60 2.81 -6.35
C ASN A 284 12.58 1.75 -5.24
N GLU A 285 11.40 1.26 -4.84
CA GLU A 285 11.28 0.17 -3.86
C GLU A 285 11.97 -1.11 -4.37
N TYR A 286 11.77 -1.49 -5.65
CA TYR A 286 12.47 -2.63 -6.23
C TYR A 286 13.98 -2.42 -6.33
N LEU A 287 14.42 -1.22 -6.67
CA LEU A 287 15.85 -0.89 -6.69
C LEU A 287 16.44 -0.96 -5.28
N ARG A 288 15.74 -0.45 -4.28
CA ARG A 288 16.14 -0.48 -2.88
C ARG A 288 16.24 -1.91 -2.33
N LEU A 289 15.44 -2.86 -2.81
CA LEU A 289 15.59 -4.27 -2.46
C LEU A 289 16.95 -4.86 -2.88
N THR A 290 17.63 -4.28 -3.86
CA THR A 290 19.00 -4.70 -4.24
C THR A 290 20.05 -4.35 -3.18
N GLU A 291 19.71 -3.51 -2.20
CA GLU A 291 20.57 -3.21 -1.03
C GLU A 291 20.48 -4.31 0.05
N THR A 292 19.53 -5.25 -0.10
CA THR A 292 19.38 -6.43 0.76
C THR A 292 20.19 -7.61 0.21
N SER A 293 20.15 -8.75 0.90
CA SER A 293 20.73 -9.99 0.37
C SER A 293 19.85 -10.77 -0.60
N LEU A 294 18.69 -10.19 -1.05
CA LEU A 294 17.86 -10.77 -2.09
C LEU A 294 18.57 -10.72 -3.45
N THR A 295 18.53 -11.81 -4.17
CA THR A 295 19.00 -11.87 -5.56
C THR A 295 17.99 -11.18 -6.49
N ALA A 296 18.43 -10.72 -7.66
CA ALA A 296 17.54 -10.16 -8.66
C ALA A 296 16.44 -11.15 -9.12
N TYR A 297 16.68 -12.46 -9.04
CA TYR A 297 15.68 -13.50 -9.30
C TYR A 297 14.60 -13.54 -8.20
N GLU A 298 14.99 -13.47 -6.93
CA GLU A 298 14.06 -13.41 -5.79
C GLU A 298 13.22 -12.13 -5.86
N ILE A 299 13.83 -10.99 -6.18
CA ILE A 299 13.13 -9.71 -6.37
C ILE A 299 12.15 -9.78 -7.54
N ASN A 300 12.52 -10.42 -8.66
CA ASN A 300 11.59 -10.65 -9.77
C ASN A 300 10.42 -11.57 -9.38
N SER A 301 10.63 -12.56 -8.53
CA SER A 301 9.55 -13.40 -8.01
C SER A 301 8.56 -12.57 -7.17
N ILE A 302 9.06 -11.66 -6.32
CA ILE A 302 8.23 -10.70 -5.56
C ILE A 302 7.40 -9.83 -6.52
N ARG A 303 7.99 -9.34 -7.61
CA ARG A 303 7.28 -8.58 -8.64
C ARG A 303 6.14 -9.38 -9.30
N LEU A 304 6.40 -10.63 -9.62
CA LEU A 304 5.40 -11.53 -10.23
C LEU A 304 4.27 -11.87 -9.25
N ASN A 305 4.56 -12.05 -7.96
CA ASN A 305 3.52 -12.23 -6.94
C ASN A 305 2.51 -11.08 -6.95
N GLY A 306 3.01 -9.84 -7.04
CA GLY A 306 2.14 -8.67 -7.06
C GLY A 306 1.32 -8.56 -8.34
N LEU A 307 1.91 -8.86 -9.50
CA LEU A 307 1.19 -8.84 -10.78
C LEU A 307 0.04 -9.87 -10.83
N ASN A 308 0.18 -10.98 -10.12
CA ASN A 308 -0.79 -12.07 -10.11
C ASN A 308 -1.71 -12.04 -8.87
N PHE A 309 -1.72 -10.94 -8.10
CA PHE A 309 -2.43 -10.89 -6.82
C PHE A 309 -3.96 -10.97 -6.97
N TYR A 310 -4.50 -10.37 -8.02
CA TYR A 310 -5.94 -10.35 -8.33
C TYR A 310 -6.35 -11.31 -9.44
N SER A 311 -5.44 -12.19 -9.92
CA SER A 311 -5.69 -13.17 -10.98
C SER A 311 -6.28 -14.47 -10.47
#